data_54fcd625e8baf06cc8089bc453b128dd
#
_entry.id   54fcd625e8baf06cc8089bc453b128dd
#
_cell.length_a   1.000
_cell.length_b   1.000
_cell.length_c   1.000
_cell.angle_alpha   90.00
_cell.angle_beta   90.00
_cell.angle_gamma   90.00
#
_symmetry.space_group_name_H-M   'P 1'
#
loop_
_entity.id
_entity.type
_entity.pdbx_description
1 polymer ?
#
loop_
_entity_poly.entity_id
_entity_poly.type
_entity_poly.pdbx_seq_one_letter_code
_entity_poly.pdbx_strand_id
1 'polypeptide(L)'
;MKSIPDNSIDMVLCDLPYGTINCSWDSKIPLEPLWEQWLRVLSPQSSVLLFGSEPFSTRLRMSNLSQFKYDWIWHKNSPTGFVHAKNKPLKDFEVISVFSPYPMGHASLLGDRRMRYNPQGLEVYGKMSKSSKSKFGNIDGKRKSHKAEVVSDFTNYPRMVLSFGKDTGKNNLHPTQKPVALCEYLIKTYTDNGMTVLDNCMGSGSTGVACLNTGRKFIGIEKDEQYFEVAKERIESVQKDLEMQKHEQQEEQEQTQNDYDEQEVEFTDETIDAIGEIDAMFDQHDDVD
;
A
#
# COMPACT_ATOMS: atom_id res chain seq x y z
N MET A 1 15.41 10.67 -13.68
CA MET A 1 15.56 10.87 -12.23
C MET A 1 16.28 12.15 -11.83
N LYS A 2 17.19 12.74 -12.65
CA LYS A 2 17.91 13.99 -12.29
C LYS A 2 17.01 15.17 -11.96
N SER A 3 15.80 15.23 -12.52
CA SER A 3 14.79 16.26 -12.26
C SER A 3 13.98 16.08 -10.98
N ILE A 4 14.07 14.90 -10.34
CA ILE A 4 13.38 14.61 -9.08
C ILE A 4 14.17 15.27 -7.94
N PRO A 5 13.53 16.06 -7.07
CA PRO A 5 14.20 16.70 -5.94
C PRO A 5 14.77 15.69 -4.96
N ASP A 6 15.81 16.07 -4.23
CA ASP A 6 16.39 15.28 -3.15
C ASP A 6 15.36 15.08 -2.03
N ASN A 7 15.37 13.91 -1.39
CA ASN A 7 14.53 13.58 -0.23
C ASN A 7 13.01 13.78 -0.48
N SER A 8 12.54 13.51 -1.71
CA SER A 8 11.13 13.73 -2.12
C SER A 8 10.35 12.46 -2.40
N ILE A 9 10.98 11.29 -2.33
CA ILE A 9 10.40 9.97 -2.61
C ILE A 9 10.33 9.15 -1.34
N ASP A 10 9.14 8.68 -1.00
CA ASP A 10 8.92 7.88 0.21
C ASP A 10 9.05 6.37 -0.04
N MET A 11 8.87 5.94 -1.28
CA MET A 11 9.03 4.55 -1.68
C MET A 11 9.43 4.45 -3.15
N VAL A 12 10.34 3.52 -3.44
CA VAL A 12 10.54 3.01 -4.80
C VAL A 12 9.90 1.63 -4.87
N LEU A 13 9.02 1.40 -5.86
CA LEU A 13 8.46 0.09 -6.18
C LEU A 13 8.67 -0.15 -7.67
N CYS A 14 9.59 -1.04 -8.01
CA CYS A 14 10.06 -1.14 -9.39
C CYS A 14 10.33 -2.58 -9.83
N ASP A 15 9.92 -2.89 -11.07
CA ASP A 15 10.26 -4.12 -11.79
C ASP A 15 11.31 -3.80 -12.86
N LEU A 16 12.58 -3.87 -12.47
CA LEU A 16 13.70 -3.59 -13.38
C LEU A 16 13.78 -4.63 -14.52
N PRO A 17 14.27 -4.27 -15.70
CA PRO A 17 14.55 -5.23 -16.75
C PRO A 17 15.66 -6.21 -16.34
N TYR A 18 15.39 -7.53 -16.47
CA TYR A 18 16.31 -8.58 -15.99
C TYR A 18 17.46 -8.87 -16.97
N GLY A 19 17.30 -8.48 -18.25
CA GLY A 19 18.23 -8.78 -19.33
C GLY A 19 18.26 -10.27 -19.67
N THR A 20 17.11 -10.94 -19.55
CA THR A 20 16.96 -12.39 -19.80
C THR A 20 16.13 -12.72 -21.02
N ILE A 21 15.43 -11.72 -21.56
CA ILE A 21 14.56 -11.85 -22.74
C ILE A 21 15.18 -11.04 -23.88
N ASN A 22 15.12 -11.58 -25.10
CA ASN A 22 15.64 -10.89 -26.29
C ASN A 22 14.61 -9.86 -26.80
N CYS A 23 14.36 -8.81 -26.01
CA CYS A 23 13.46 -7.71 -26.32
C CYS A 23 14.17 -6.37 -26.14
N SER A 24 13.79 -5.36 -26.89
CA SER A 24 14.41 -4.03 -26.88
C SER A 24 14.32 -3.33 -25.50
N TRP A 25 13.26 -3.60 -24.75
CA TRP A 25 13.01 -3.03 -23.41
C TRP A 25 13.72 -3.82 -22.28
N ASP A 26 14.15 -5.08 -22.48
CA ASP A 26 14.83 -5.88 -21.44
C ASP A 26 16.35 -5.61 -21.41
N SER A 27 16.74 -4.34 -21.47
CA SER A 27 18.14 -3.91 -21.38
C SER A 27 18.55 -3.70 -19.93
N LYS A 28 19.67 -4.32 -19.51
CA LYS A 28 20.18 -4.20 -18.13
C LYS A 28 20.52 -2.76 -17.78
N ILE A 29 19.96 -2.29 -16.68
CA ILE A 29 20.30 -0.98 -16.09
C ILE A 29 21.52 -1.16 -15.16
N PRO A 30 22.55 -0.31 -15.27
CA PRO A 30 23.65 -0.29 -14.31
C PRO A 30 23.15 0.03 -12.90
N LEU A 31 23.38 -0.88 -11.94
CA LEU A 31 22.81 -0.76 -10.61
C LEU A 31 23.49 0.30 -9.74
N GLU A 32 24.81 0.50 -9.87
CA GLU A 32 25.54 1.50 -9.07
C GLU A 32 25.01 2.92 -9.28
N PRO A 33 24.95 3.49 -10.51
CA PRO A 33 24.40 4.83 -10.72
C PRO A 33 22.90 4.90 -10.38
N LEU A 34 22.18 3.78 -10.48
CA LEU A 34 20.77 3.72 -10.12
C LEU A 34 20.61 3.87 -8.60
N TRP A 35 21.42 3.16 -7.79
CA TRP A 35 21.44 3.31 -6.34
C TRP A 35 21.84 4.72 -5.90
N GLU A 36 22.80 5.36 -6.55
CA GLU A 36 23.16 6.76 -6.27
C GLU A 36 21.95 7.69 -6.40
N GLN A 37 21.17 7.52 -7.48
CA GLN A 37 19.99 8.34 -7.70
C GLN A 37 18.84 8.00 -6.73
N TRP A 38 18.58 6.73 -6.46
CA TRP A 38 17.57 6.36 -5.47
C TRP A 38 17.91 6.93 -4.09
N LEU A 39 19.16 6.73 -3.61
CA LEU A 39 19.57 7.22 -2.30
C LEU A 39 19.50 8.75 -2.18
N ARG A 40 19.72 9.47 -3.27
CA ARG A 40 19.57 10.93 -3.31
C ARG A 40 18.12 11.39 -3.15
N VAL A 41 17.20 10.73 -3.86
CA VAL A 41 15.78 11.15 -3.88
C VAL A 41 14.96 10.61 -2.71
N LEU A 42 15.42 9.56 -2.02
CA LEU A 42 14.68 8.94 -0.92
C LEU A 42 14.58 9.85 0.30
N SER A 43 13.36 9.98 0.81
CA SER A 43 13.05 10.67 2.06
C SER A 43 13.41 9.83 3.30
N PRO A 44 13.40 10.40 4.51
CA PRO A 44 13.53 9.63 5.74
C PRO A 44 12.51 8.50 5.86
N GLN A 45 12.93 7.36 6.42
CA GLN A 45 12.11 6.14 6.65
C GLN A 45 11.67 5.38 5.38
N SER A 46 12.13 5.81 4.21
CA SER A 46 11.76 5.25 2.91
C SER A 46 12.26 3.83 2.69
N SER A 47 11.70 3.17 1.68
CA SER A 47 12.07 1.82 1.27
C SER A 47 12.16 1.70 -0.25
N VAL A 48 13.02 0.78 -0.71
CA VAL A 48 13.12 0.37 -2.12
C VAL A 48 12.71 -1.09 -2.22
N LEU A 49 11.69 -1.36 -3.03
CA LEU A 49 11.15 -2.70 -3.29
C LEU A 49 11.39 -3.05 -4.75
N LEU A 50 12.11 -4.14 -4.98
CA LEU A 50 12.50 -4.58 -6.32
C LEU A 50 11.97 -5.98 -6.59
N PHE A 51 11.16 -6.12 -7.64
CA PHE A 51 10.76 -7.42 -8.14
C PHE A 51 11.96 -8.14 -8.76
N GLY A 52 12.01 -9.44 -8.59
CA GLY A 52 13.10 -10.24 -9.12
C GLY A 52 12.82 -11.73 -9.15
N SER A 53 13.69 -12.40 -9.88
CA SER A 53 13.72 -13.84 -10.08
C SER A 53 15.16 -14.27 -10.17
N GLU A 54 15.52 -15.45 -9.65
CA GLU A 54 16.90 -15.92 -9.77
C GLU A 54 17.31 -16.13 -11.24
N PRO A 55 18.57 -15.79 -11.59
CA PRO A 55 19.68 -15.29 -10.76
C PRO A 55 19.68 -13.76 -10.59
N PHE A 56 18.71 -13.03 -11.15
CA PHE A 56 18.67 -11.57 -11.10
C PHE A 56 18.45 -11.04 -9.67
N SER A 57 17.56 -11.66 -8.87
CA SER A 57 17.33 -11.28 -7.48
C SER A 57 18.58 -11.40 -6.60
N THR A 58 19.43 -12.40 -6.84
CA THR A 58 20.75 -12.48 -6.17
C THR A 58 21.62 -11.27 -6.53
N ARG A 59 21.65 -10.86 -7.79
CA ARG A 59 22.43 -9.67 -8.22
C ARG A 59 21.89 -8.39 -7.60
N LEU A 60 20.56 -8.24 -7.49
CA LEU A 60 19.94 -7.10 -6.82
C LEU A 60 20.36 -7.02 -5.35
N ARG A 61 20.25 -8.13 -4.60
CA ARG A 61 20.67 -8.16 -3.19
C ARG A 61 22.15 -7.84 -3.01
N MET A 62 22.99 -8.41 -3.85
CA MET A 62 24.44 -8.16 -3.81
C MET A 62 24.83 -6.72 -4.18
N SER A 63 24.03 -6.04 -5.00
CA SER A 63 24.32 -4.65 -5.42
C SER A 63 24.22 -3.65 -4.27
N ASN A 64 23.48 -3.96 -3.19
CA ASN A 64 23.37 -3.12 -1.99
C ASN A 64 23.04 -3.96 -0.74
N LEU A 65 23.94 -4.90 -0.43
CA LEU A 65 23.75 -5.83 0.68
C LEU A 65 23.61 -5.14 2.04
N SER A 66 24.27 -3.99 2.24
CA SER A 66 24.21 -3.22 3.48
C SER A 66 22.82 -2.67 3.81
N GLN A 67 22.02 -2.39 2.79
CA GLN A 67 20.67 -1.87 2.94
C GLN A 67 19.59 -2.93 2.74
N PHE A 68 19.94 -4.13 2.28
CA PHE A 68 19.00 -5.25 2.17
C PHE A 68 18.43 -5.62 3.54
N LYS A 69 17.11 -5.84 3.60
CA LYS A 69 16.38 -6.17 4.83
C LYS A 69 15.84 -7.60 4.81
N TYR A 70 14.98 -7.90 3.87
CA TYR A 70 14.31 -9.19 3.68
C TYR A 70 13.64 -9.25 2.32
N ASP A 71 13.12 -10.43 1.98
CA ASP A 71 12.32 -10.64 0.79
C ASP A 71 10.86 -10.91 1.14
N TRP A 72 9.94 -10.43 0.31
CA TRP A 72 8.61 -11.00 0.15
C TRP A 72 8.65 -12.02 -0.98
N ILE A 73 7.81 -13.05 -0.88
CA ILE A 73 7.61 -14.06 -1.92
C ILE A 73 6.21 -13.87 -2.45
N TRP A 74 6.09 -13.40 -3.67
CA TRP A 74 4.80 -13.35 -4.35
C TRP A 74 4.51 -14.71 -4.99
N HIS A 75 3.61 -15.48 -4.37
CA HIS A 75 3.08 -16.73 -4.90
C HIS A 75 1.98 -16.43 -5.92
N LYS A 76 2.09 -17.04 -7.12
CA LYS A 76 1.19 -16.86 -8.27
C LYS A 76 0.19 -18.00 -8.32
N ASN A 77 -1.05 -17.70 -8.69
CA ASN A 77 -2.10 -18.72 -8.84
C ASN A 77 -1.83 -19.69 -10.02
N SER A 78 -1.00 -19.27 -10.99
CA SER A 78 -0.68 -20.07 -12.16
C SER A 78 0.82 -20.13 -12.35
N PRO A 79 1.42 -21.32 -12.37
CA PRO A 79 2.84 -21.50 -12.62
C PRO A 79 3.19 -21.18 -14.09
N THR A 80 4.47 -20.94 -14.34
CA THR A 80 5.03 -20.69 -15.67
C THR A 80 6.20 -21.62 -15.96
N GLY A 81 6.63 -21.72 -17.22
CA GLY A 81 7.80 -22.49 -17.60
C GLY A 81 7.47 -23.92 -18.06
N PHE A 82 6.25 -24.20 -18.49
CA PHE A 82 5.79 -25.54 -18.93
C PHE A 82 6.66 -26.16 -20.03
N VAL A 83 7.27 -25.37 -20.90
CA VAL A 83 8.22 -25.85 -21.93
C VAL A 83 9.40 -26.62 -21.30
N HIS A 84 9.75 -26.29 -20.07
CA HIS A 84 10.86 -26.90 -19.32
C HIS A 84 10.40 -27.83 -18.20
N ALA A 85 9.11 -28.20 -18.14
CA ALA A 85 8.55 -28.97 -17.03
C ALA A 85 9.22 -30.34 -16.78
N LYS A 86 9.83 -30.93 -17.83
CA LYS A 86 10.60 -32.18 -17.72
C LYS A 86 12.03 -31.99 -17.24
N ASN A 87 12.55 -30.74 -17.21
CA ASN A 87 13.95 -30.45 -16.92
C ASN A 87 14.15 -29.69 -15.60
N LYS A 88 13.14 -28.97 -15.14
CA LYS A 88 13.16 -28.22 -13.90
C LYS A 88 11.75 -27.96 -13.37
N PRO A 89 11.59 -27.64 -12.07
CA PRO A 89 10.29 -27.27 -11.49
C PRO A 89 9.65 -26.08 -12.24
N LEU A 90 8.33 -26.07 -12.26
CA LEU A 90 7.56 -24.91 -12.72
C LEU A 90 7.77 -23.74 -11.75
N LYS A 91 7.76 -22.54 -12.30
CA LYS A 91 7.93 -21.31 -11.53
C LYS A 91 6.57 -20.73 -11.16
N ASP A 92 6.24 -20.75 -9.88
CA ASP A 92 4.99 -20.26 -9.30
C ASP A 92 5.15 -19.06 -8.38
N PHE A 93 6.38 -18.51 -8.24
CA PHE A 93 6.63 -17.34 -7.41
C PHE A 93 7.63 -16.36 -8.04
N GLU A 94 7.60 -15.13 -7.54
CA GLU A 94 8.64 -14.12 -7.68
C GLU A 94 9.03 -13.57 -6.32
N VAL A 95 10.24 -13.02 -6.25
CA VAL A 95 10.78 -12.41 -5.04
C VAL A 95 10.65 -10.90 -5.14
N ILE A 96 10.34 -10.24 -4.02
CA ILE A 96 10.35 -8.79 -3.92
C ILE A 96 11.35 -8.42 -2.81
N SER A 97 12.53 -7.99 -3.22
CA SER A 97 13.62 -7.64 -2.30
C SER A 97 13.42 -6.25 -1.72
N VAL A 98 13.44 -6.17 -0.39
CA VAL A 98 13.22 -4.92 0.37
C VAL A 98 14.56 -4.37 0.84
N PHE A 99 14.80 -3.10 0.52
CA PHE A 99 15.97 -2.35 0.94
C PHE A 99 15.53 -1.07 1.66
N SER A 100 16.34 -0.61 2.61
CA SER A 100 16.16 0.70 3.24
C SER A 100 17.49 1.18 3.83
N PRO A 101 17.82 2.47 3.75
CA PRO A 101 18.92 3.04 4.50
C PRO A 101 18.65 3.05 6.02
N TYR A 102 17.40 2.87 6.42
CA TYR A 102 16.96 2.88 7.81
C TYR A 102 16.90 1.47 8.42
N PRO A 103 17.23 1.30 9.71
CA PRO A 103 17.20 0.01 10.37
C PRO A 103 15.77 -0.51 10.56
N MET A 104 15.65 -1.83 10.57
CA MET A 104 14.47 -2.51 11.12
C MET A 104 14.62 -2.61 12.63
N GLY A 105 13.58 -2.32 13.39
CA GLY A 105 13.60 -2.50 14.83
C GLY A 105 12.41 -1.93 15.54
N HIS A 106 12.37 -2.14 16.83
CA HIS A 106 11.23 -1.78 17.66
C HIS A 106 11.11 -0.25 17.80
N ALA A 107 9.89 0.27 17.68
CA ALA A 107 9.61 1.70 17.77
C ALA A 107 10.13 2.34 19.08
N SER A 108 10.03 1.61 20.20
CA SER A 108 10.50 2.08 21.51
C SER A 108 12.03 2.30 21.58
N LEU A 109 12.81 1.68 20.66
CA LEU A 109 14.25 1.79 20.63
C LEU A 109 14.74 2.77 19.56
N LEU A 110 14.07 2.83 18.44
CA LEU A 110 14.53 3.55 17.25
C LEU A 110 13.70 4.83 16.97
N GLY A 111 12.43 4.89 17.47
CA GLY A 111 11.52 5.97 17.10
C GLY A 111 11.44 6.14 15.59
N ASP A 112 11.56 7.37 15.13
CA ASP A 112 11.51 7.73 13.69
C ASP A 112 12.78 7.39 12.89
N ARG A 113 13.81 6.84 13.55
CA ARG A 113 15.03 6.37 12.88
C ARG A 113 14.91 4.97 12.29
N ARG A 114 13.72 4.40 12.22
CA ARG A 114 13.44 3.08 11.63
C ARG A 114 12.78 3.22 10.26
N MET A 115 12.94 2.20 9.42
CA MET A 115 12.16 2.14 8.18
C MET A 115 10.66 2.02 8.51
N ARG A 116 9.81 2.63 7.67
CA ARG A 116 8.36 2.56 7.81
C ARG A 116 7.88 1.14 7.49
N TYR A 117 6.95 0.68 8.32
CA TYR A 117 6.29 -0.60 8.12
C TYR A 117 4.91 -0.57 8.77
N ASN A 118 3.87 -0.63 7.95
CA ASN A 118 2.47 -0.66 8.33
C ASN A 118 1.92 -2.06 8.05
N PRO A 119 1.82 -2.96 9.05
CA PRO A 119 1.35 -4.32 8.82
C PRO A 119 -0.10 -4.31 8.31
N GLN A 120 -0.37 -5.01 7.21
CA GLN A 120 -1.68 -5.10 6.59
C GLN A 120 -2.43 -6.36 7.04
N GLY A 121 -3.77 -6.30 7.06
CA GLY A 121 -4.62 -7.46 7.36
C GLY A 121 -4.68 -7.82 8.85
N LEU A 122 -4.36 -6.89 9.74
CA LEU A 122 -4.48 -7.10 11.18
C LEU A 122 -5.94 -7.27 11.60
N GLU A 123 -6.18 -8.19 12.53
CA GLU A 123 -7.46 -8.43 13.16
C GLU A 123 -7.38 -8.11 14.65
N VAL A 124 -8.41 -7.49 15.22
CA VAL A 124 -8.49 -7.22 16.66
C VAL A 124 -8.53 -8.54 17.42
N TYR A 125 -7.63 -8.71 18.39
CA TYR A 125 -7.50 -9.95 19.13
C TYR A 125 -7.83 -9.77 20.62
N GLY A 126 -7.30 -8.74 21.27
CA GLY A 126 -7.62 -8.34 22.66
C GLY A 126 -7.37 -9.43 23.72
N LYS A 127 -6.58 -10.47 23.43
CA LYS A 127 -6.34 -11.56 24.37
C LYS A 127 -5.04 -11.38 25.14
N MET A 128 -5.13 -11.63 26.45
CA MET A 128 -3.95 -11.70 27.30
C MET A 128 -3.23 -13.05 27.08
N SER A 129 -1.98 -12.98 26.66
CA SER A 129 -1.11 -14.16 26.57
C SER A 129 -0.11 -14.15 27.75
N LYS A 130 0.00 -15.28 28.45
CA LYS A 130 1.07 -15.47 29.45
C LYS A 130 2.31 -15.96 28.71
N SER A 131 3.43 -15.27 28.90
CA SER A 131 4.72 -15.73 28.38
C SER A 131 5.04 -17.09 29.01
N SER A 132 5.01 -18.15 28.19
CA SER A 132 5.50 -19.45 28.65
C SER A 132 7.00 -19.35 28.90
N LYS A 133 7.45 -19.71 30.11
CA LYS A 133 8.88 -19.93 30.35
C LYS A 133 9.36 -20.98 29.36
N SER A 134 10.13 -20.57 28.33
CA SER A 134 10.74 -21.52 27.40
C SER A 134 11.57 -22.54 28.20
N LYS A 135 11.29 -23.82 27.99
CA LYS A 135 12.11 -24.91 28.57
C LYS A 135 13.51 -24.99 27.96
N PHE A 136 13.70 -24.39 26.80
CA PHE A 136 14.97 -24.17 26.15
C PHE A 136 15.48 -22.80 26.54
N GLY A 137 16.59 -22.76 27.29
CA GLY A 137 17.21 -21.52 27.78
C GLY A 137 17.28 -20.45 26.67
N ASN A 138 17.09 -19.21 27.07
CA ASN A 138 17.08 -18.05 26.17
C ASN A 138 18.35 -18.01 25.31
N ILE A 139 18.24 -18.43 24.06
CA ILE A 139 19.31 -18.31 23.08
C ILE A 139 19.71 -16.82 22.89
N ASP A 140 18.78 -15.89 23.13
CA ASP A 140 18.93 -14.44 22.97
C ASP A 140 19.11 -13.65 24.28
N GLY A 141 19.26 -14.29 25.45
CA GLY A 141 19.32 -13.62 26.75
C GLY A 141 17.97 -13.00 27.20
N LYS A 142 17.91 -12.55 28.46
CA LYS A 142 16.74 -11.84 28.98
C LYS A 142 16.67 -10.44 28.38
N ARG A 143 15.75 -10.21 27.46
CA ARG A 143 15.45 -8.85 26.96
C ARG A 143 14.65 -8.09 28.01
N LYS A 144 15.02 -6.84 28.31
CA LYS A 144 14.32 -5.95 29.26
C LYS A 144 12.84 -5.73 28.91
N SER A 145 12.45 -6.02 27.64
CA SER A 145 11.08 -5.89 27.13
C SER A 145 10.19 -7.11 27.37
N HIS A 146 10.73 -8.24 27.90
CA HIS A 146 9.94 -9.43 28.17
C HIS A 146 9.11 -9.23 29.45
N LYS A 147 7.85 -8.88 29.31
CA LYS A 147 6.86 -8.88 30.37
C LYS A 147 6.33 -10.32 30.56
N ALA A 148 5.98 -10.69 31.79
CA ALA A 148 5.41 -11.99 32.12
C ALA A 148 4.01 -12.18 31.51
N GLU A 149 3.29 -11.10 31.33
CA GLU A 149 1.99 -11.03 30.68
C GLU A 149 2.01 -9.96 29.60
N VAL A 150 1.54 -10.32 28.41
CA VAL A 150 1.44 -9.42 27.24
C VAL A 150 0.02 -9.51 26.74
N VAL A 151 -0.64 -8.35 26.63
CA VAL A 151 -1.89 -8.24 25.88
C VAL A 151 -1.52 -8.08 24.42
N SER A 152 -2.04 -8.97 23.58
CA SER A 152 -1.90 -8.87 22.12
C SER A 152 -3.14 -8.19 21.59
N ASP A 153 -3.03 -6.92 21.19
CA ASP A 153 -4.14 -6.14 20.67
C ASP A 153 -4.61 -6.67 19.31
N PHE A 154 -3.67 -7.17 18.52
CA PHE A 154 -3.90 -7.65 17.15
C PHE A 154 -3.37 -9.05 16.92
N THR A 155 -3.95 -9.74 15.94
CA THR A 155 -3.50 -11.01 15.35
C THR A 155 -3.41 -10.87 13.84
N ASN A 156 -3.16 -11.98 13.14
CA ASN A 156 -3.05 -12.04 11.68
C ASN A 156 -1.95 -11.15 11.09
N TYR A 157 -0.80 -11.07 11.77
CA TYR A 157 0.36 -10.33 11.24
C TYR A 157 0.83 -10.91 9.90
N PRO A 158 1.27 -10.05 8.95
CA PRO A 158 1.74 -10.46 7.64
C PRO A 158 2.80 -11.55 7.68
N ARG A 159 2.69 -12.50 6.75
CA ARG A 159 3.72 -13.53 6.50
C ARG A 159 4.46 -13.20 5.23
N MET A 160 5.71 -13.65 5.11
CA MET A 160 6.57 -13.31 3.96
C MET A 160 6.04 -13.82 2.61
N VAL A 161 5.13 -14.80 2.59
CA VAL A 161 4.51 -15.31 1.38
C VAL A 161 3.16 -14.62 1.17
N LEU A 162 3.03 -13.92 0.04
CA LEU A 162 1.83 -13.22 -0.39
C LEU A 162 1.23 -13.95 -1.60
N SER A 163 -0.07 -14.24 -1.57
CA SER A 163 -0.77 -14.88 -2.68
C SER A 163 -1.66 -13.86 -3.40
N PHE A 164 -1.27 -13.48 -4.61
CA PHE A 164 -2.03 -12.61 -5.49
C PHE A 164 -2.13 -13.22 -6.88
N GLY A 165 -3.33 -13.23 -7.45
CA GLY A 165 -3.53 -13.62 -8.84
C GLY A 165 -2.89 -12.63 -9.80
N LYS A 166 -2.56 -13.10 -11.01
CA LYS A 166 -2.18 -12.20 -12.10
C LYS A 166 -3.42 -11.47 -12.61
N ASP A 167 -3.25 -10.24 -13.05
CA ASP A 167 -4.28 -9.57 -13.83
C ASP A 167 -4.52 -10.34 -15.14
N THR A 168 -5.78 -10.56 -15.50
CA THR A 168 -6.18 -11.35 -16.66
C THR A 168 -7.15 -10.58 -17.57
N GLY A 169 -7.30 -11.04 -18.81
CA GLY A 169 -8.25 -10.48 -19.77
C GLY A 169 -7.87 -9.07 -20.24
N LYS A 170 -8.84 -8.17 -20.33
CA LYS A 170 -8.65 -6.79 -20.80
C LYS A 170 -7.71 -5.96 -19.93
N ASN A 171 -7.48 -6.37 -18.69
CA ASN A 171 -6.60 -5.68 -17.75
C ASN A 171 -5.11 -6.09 -17.91
N ASN A 172 -4.81 -7.06 -18.76
CA ASN A 172 -3.43 -7.48 -19.01
C ASN A 172 -2.87 -6.77 -20.25
N LEU A 173 -2.30 -5.60 -20.05
CA LEU A 173 -1.78 -4.70 -21.08
C LEU A 173 -0.28 -4.92 -21.37
N HIS A 174 0.41 -5.71 -20.53
CA HIS A 174 1.84 -6.00 -20.69
C HIS A 174 2.15 -7.45 -20.27
N PRO A 175 3.02 -8.19 -20.97
CA PRO A 175 3.32 -9.60 -20.68
C PRO A 175 3.84 -9.87 -19.27
N THR A 176 4.53 -8.90 -18.67
CA THR A 176 5.11 -8.98 -17.32
C THR A 176 4.40 -8.09 -16.30
N GLN A 177 3.19 -7.63 -16.61
CA GLN A 177 2.40 -6.77 -15.74
C GLN A 177 2.28 -7.36 -14.32
N LYS A 178 2.53 -6.51 -13.31
CA LYS A 178 2.32 -6.87 -11.91
C LYS A 178 0.85 -6.63 -11.52
N PRO A 179 0.25 -7.48 -10.66
CA PRO A 179 -1.10 -7.27 -10.17
C PRO A 179 -1.23 -5.94 -9.40
N VAL A 180 -2.24 -5.16 -9.72
CA VAL A 180 -2.51 -3.90 -9.00
C VAL A 180 -2.71 -4.15 -7.51
N ALA A 181 -3.47 -5.18 -7.13
CA ALA A 181 -3.71 -5.53 -5.74
C ALA A 181 -2.43 -5.86 -4.94
N LEU A 182 -1.42 -6.49 -5.58
CA LEU A 182 -0.12 -6.72 -4.97
C LEU A 182 0.62 -5.39 -4.75
N CYS A 183 0.61 -4.50 -5.76
CA CYS A 183 1.23 -3.18 -5.65
C CYS A 183 0.56 -2.36 -4.53
N GLU A 184 -0.77 -2.37 -4.43
CA GLU A 184 -1.52 -1.70 -3.35
C GLU A 184 -1.13 -2.19 -1.96
N TYR A 185 -1.03 -3.53 -1.80
CA TYR A 185 -0.61 -4.12 -0.53
C TYR A 185 0.77 -3.64 -0.11
N LEU A 186 1.74 -3.66 -1.04
CA LEU A 186 3.11 -3.20 -0.79
C LEU A 186 3.17 -1.70 -0.51
N ILE A 187 2.45 -0.89 -1.28
CA ILE A 187 2.39 0.56 -1.11
C ILE A 187 1.82 0.92 0.28
N LYS A 188 0.70 0.32 0.68
CA LYS A 188 0.11 0.52 2.02
C LYS A 188 1.06 0.10 3.14
N THR A 189 1.86 -0.95 2.91
CA THR A 189 2.80 -1.46 3.91
C THR A 189 3.96 -0.48 4.17
N TYR A 190 4.45 0.22 3.16
CA TYR A 190 5.66 1.05 3.29
C TYR A 190 5.44 2.55 3.17
N THR A 191 4.20 2.98 2.96
CA THR A 191 3.85 4.40 2.86
C THR A 191 2.58 4.74 3.63
N ASP A 192 2.42 6.01 3.96
CA ASP A 192 1.17 6.59 4.46
C ASP A 192 0.44 7.34 3.34
N ASN A 193 -0.81 7.73 3.58
CA ASN A 193 -1.60 8.50 2.61
C ASN A 193 -0.88 9.83 2.25
N GLY A 194 -0.97 10.23 0.99
CA GLY A 194 -0.34 11.45 0.46
C GLY A 194 1.16 11.36 0.16
N MET A 195 1.83 10.25 0.53
CA MET A 195 3.25 10.02 0.23
C MET A 195 3.50 9.71 -1.24
N THR A 196 4.76 9.89 -1.67
CA THR A 196 5.16 9.77 -3.08
C THR A 196 5.87 8.47 -3.35
N VAL A 197 5.38 7.71 -4.33
CA VAL A 197 5.97 6.46 -4.83
C VAL A 197 6.59 6.69 -6.20
N LEU A 198 7.81 6.19 -6.39
CA LEU A 198 8.53 6.22 -7.66
C LEU A 198 8.57 4.81 -8.27
N ASP A 199 8.22 4.72 -9.55
CA ASP A 199 8.52 3.56 -10.40
C ASP A 199 9.28 4.04 -11.63
N ASN A 200 10.55 3.74 -11.72
CA ASN A 200 11.40 4.19 -12.83
C ASN A 200 11.46 3.23 -14.02
N CYS A 201 10.64 2.18 -14.00
CA CYS A 201 10.40 1.23 -15.11
C CYS A 201 8.92 0.82 -15.08
N MET A 202 8.00 1.81 -15.18
CA MET A 202 6.59 1.64 -14.85
C MET A 202 5.81 0.72 -15.81
N GLY A 203 6.35 0.42 -17.00
CA GLY A 203 5.71 -0.43 -18.00
C GLY A 203 4.28 0.04 -18.30
N SER A 204 3.27 -0.82 -18.02
CA SER A 204 1.85 -0.51 -18.20
C SER A 204 1.20 0.26 -17.03
N GLY A 205 1.96 0.78 -16.07
CA GLY A 205 1.48 1.69 -15.03
C GLY A 205 0.76 1.04 -13.85
N SER A 206 0.94 -0.24 -13.56
CA SER A 206 0.27 -0.91 -12.42
C SER A 206 0.57 -0.24 -11.08
N THR A 207 1.81 0.21 -10.86
CA THR A 207 2.21 0.94 -9.67
C THR A 207 1.47 2.29 -9.56
N GLY A 208 1.30 2.99 -10.69
CA GLY A 208 0.57 4.26 -10.75
C GLY A 208 -0.91 4.10 -10.39
N VAL A 209 -1.59 3.11 -10.97
CA VAL A 209 -2.98 2.76 -10.63
C VAL A 209 -3.10 2.44 -9.13
N ALA A 210 -2.20 1.60 -8.60
CA ALA A 210 -2.20 1.25 -7.19
C ALA A 210 -1.97 2.46 -6.26
N CYS A 211 -1.16 3.43 -6.68
CA CYS A 211 -0.98 4.69 -5.95
C CYS A 211 -2.27 5.50 -5.87
N LEU A 212 -2.96 5.67 -6.99
CA LEU A 212 -4.24 6.39 -7.03
C LEU A 212 -5.29 5.73 -6.14
N ASN A 213 -5.47 4.40 -6.28
CA ASN A 213 -6.42 3.62 -5.47
C ASN A 213 -6.15 3.72 -3.96
N THR A 214 -4.91 4.00 -3.59
CA THR A 214 -4.50 4.05 -2.18
C THR A 214 -4.22 5.46 -1.66
N GLY A 215 -4.52 6.50 -2.45
CA GLY A 215 -4.34 7.90 -2.08
C GLY A 215 -2.88 8.36 -1.99
N ARG A 216 -1.97 7.73 -2.76
CA ARG A 216 -0.56 8.10 -2.83
C ARG A 216 -0.28 8.89 -4.10
N LYS A 217 0.76 9.72 -4.05
CA LYS A 217 1.29 10.42 -5.24
C LYS A 217 2.19 9.46 -6.01
N PHE A 218 2.21 9.61 -7.32
CA PHE A 218 3.00 8.75 -8.19
C PHE A 218 3.93 9.55 -9.12
N ILE A 219 5.16 9.05 -9.24
CA ILE A 219 6.10 9.47 -10.29
C ILE A 219 6.49 8.21 -11.07
N GLY A 220 6.10 8.16 -12.34
CA GLY A 220 6.43 7.09 -13.27
C GLY A 220 7.46 7.52 -14.29
N ILE A 221 8.39 6.62 -14.63
CA ILE A 221 9.33 6.79 -15.73
C ILE A 221 9.27 5.53 -16.59
N GLU A 222 9.08 5.73 -17.90
CA GLU A 222 9.13 4.67 -18.89
C GLU A 222 9.95 5.18 -20.09
N LYS A 223 10.79 4.30 -20.63
CA LYS A 223 11.63 4.60 -21.77
C LYS A 223 10.94 4.32 -23.11
N ASP A 224 10.12 3.27 -23.13
CA ASP A 224 9.35 2.89 -24.29
C ASP A 224 8.13 3.78 -24.44
N GLU A 225 8.05 4.52 -25.53
CA GLU A 225 7.01 5.51 -25.78
C GLU A 225 5.61 4.86 -25.86
N GLN A 226 5.51 3.67 -26.41
CA GLN A 226 4.23 2.96 -26.50
C GLN A 226 3.72 2.55 -25.12
N TYR A 227 4.59 1.98 -24.29
CA TYR A 227 4.20 1.63 -22.92
C TYR A 227 3.98 2.86 -22.06
N PHE A 228 4.69 3.96 -22.30
CA PHE A 228 4.43 5.22 -21.62
C PHE A 228 3.01 5.74 -21.87
N GLU A 229 2.57 5.78 -23.15
CA GLU A 229 1.20 6.21 -23.49
C GLU A 229 0.15 5.25 -22.90
N VAL A 230 0.35 3.93 -22.98
CA VAL A 230 -0.54 2.94 -22.35
C VAL A 230 -0.67 3.17 -20.83
N ALA A 231 0.45 3.40 -20.15
CA ALA A 231 0.45 3.67 -18.71
C ALA A 231 -0.28 4.96 -18.38
N LYS A 232 -0.02 6.03 -19.16
CA LYS A 232 -0.61 7.34 -18.98
C LYS A 232 -2.13 7.27 -19.12
N GLU A 233 -2.64 6.72 -20.23
CA GLU A 233 -4.08 6.57 -20.47
C GLU A 233 -4.75 5.78 -19.36
N ARG A 234 -4.12 4.69 -18.93
CA ARG A 234 -4.65 3.85 -17.85
C ARG A 234 -4.74 4.57 -16.51
N ILE A 235 -3.69 5.32 -16.14
CA ILE A 235 -3.65 6.08 -14.89
C ILE A 235 -4.65 7.24 -14.93
N GLU A 236 -4.71 7.98 -16.05
CA GLU A 236 -5.66 9.08 -16.23
C GLU A 236 -7.13 8.60 -16.21
N SER A 237 -7.43 7.41 -16.77
CA SER A 237 -8.76 6.82 -16.68
C SER A 237 -9.17 6.55 -15.24
N VAL A 238 -8.30 5.89 -14.47
CA VAL A 238 -8.56 5.61 -13.04
C VAL A 238 -8.70 6.90 -12.23
N GLN A 239 -7.90 7.92 -12.53
CA GLN A 239 -8.01 9.21 -11.87
C GLN A 239 -9.37 9.86 -12.09
N LYS A 240 -9.88 9.86 -13.32
CA LYS A 240 -11.22 10.38 -13.65
C LYS A 240 -12.32 9.61 -12.93
N ASP A 241 -12.23 8.28 -12.92
CA ASP A 241 -13.20 7.43 -12.23
C ASP A 241 -13.25 7.74 -10.72
N LEU A 242 -12.09 7.94 -10.09
CA LEU A 242 -12.02 8.30 -8.67
C LEU A 242 -12.51 9.72 -8.38
N GLU A 243 -12.30 10.66 -9.29
CA GLU A 243 -12.82 12.03 -9.18
C GLU A 243 -14.35 12.05 -9.30
N MET A 244 -14.93 11.29 -10.25
CA MET A 244 -16.38 11.14 -10.38
C MET A 244 -16.99 10.50 -9.12
N GLN A 245 -16.42 9.41 -8.61
CA GLN A 245 -16.91 8.76 -7.39
C GLN A 245 -16.88 9.70 -6.17
N LYS A 246 -15.87 10.54 -6.06
CA LYS A 246 -15.81 11.54 -4.97
C LYS A 246 -16.89 12.60 -5.09
N HIS A 247 -17.17 13.05 -6.31
CA HIS A 247 -18.22 14.02 -6.57
C HIS A 247 -19.60 13.44 -6.23
N GLU A 248 -19.89 12.22 -6.69
CA GLU A 248 -21.13 11.52 -6.36
C GLU A 248 -21.31 11.34 -4.85
N GLN A 249 -20.25 10.94 -4.12
CA GLN A 249 -20.30 10.81 -2.67
C GLN A 249 -20.51 12.14 -1.94
N GLN A 250 -19.99 13.25 -2.47
CA GLN A 250 -20.23 14.57 -1.90
C GLN A 250 -21.66 15.01 -2.11
N GLU A 251 -22.21 14.81 -3.31
CA GLU A 251 -23.61 15.12 -3.62
C GLU A 251 -24.58 14.30 -2.74
N GLU A 252 -24.31 13.00 -2.55
CA GLU A 252 -25.12 12.16 -1.65
C GLU A 252 -25.05 12.62 -0.18
N GLN A 253 -23.87 13.07 0.29
CA GLN A 253 -23.70 13.58 1.64
C GLN A 253 -24.42 14.92 1.84
N GLU A 254 -24.33 15.83 0.87
CA GLU A 254 -25.03 17.12 0.89
C GLU A 254 -26.54 16.92 0.85
N GLN A 255 -27.04 15.98 0.04
CA GLN A 255 -28.46 15.67 -0.02
C GLN A 255 -28.97 15.07 1.30
N THR A 256 -28.21 14.14 1.88
CA THR A 256 -28.56 13.57 3.17
C THR A 256 -28.57 14.62 4.28
N GLN A 257 -27.63 15.56 4.29
CA GLN A 257 -27.59 16.65 5.26
C GLN A 257 -28.80 17.57 5.10
N ASN A 258 -29.16 17.95 3.87
CA ASN A 258 -30.34 18.77 3.60
C ASN A 258 -31.64 18.10 4.06
N ASP A 259 -31.79 16.79 3.82
CA ASP A 259 -32.94 16.00 4.27
C ASP A 259 -33.05 15.97 5.82
N TYR A 260 -31.91 15.90 6.52
CA TYR A 260 -31.90 16.01 7.99
C TYR A 260 -32.27 17.40 8.48
N ASP A 261 -31.71 18.45 7.87
CA ASP A 261 -32.00 19.84 8.25
C ASP A 261 -33.48 20.20 8.00
N GLU A 262 -34.11 19.71 6.88
CA GLU A 262 -35.53 19.87 6.62
C GLU A 262 -36.39 19.17 7.66
N GLN A 263 -36.05 17.94 8.06
CA GLN A 263 -36.78 17.21 9.09
C GLN A 263 -36.68 17.87 10.48
N GLU A 264 -35.51 18.45 10.81
CA GLU A 264 -35.33 19.15 12.08
C GLU A 264 -36.16 20.45 12.14
N VAL A 265 -36.30 21.16 11.01
CA VAL A 265 -37.15 22.35 10.89
C VAL A 265 -38.63 21.96 11.04
N GLU A 266 -39.10 20.90 10.34
CA GLU A 266 -40.49 20.44 10.41
C GLU A 266 -40.85 19.99 11.84
N PHE A 267 -39.94 19.29 12.54
CA PHE A 267 -40.17 18.87 13.92
C PHE A 267 -40.23 20.06 14.90
N THR A 268 -39.45 21.11 14.68
CA THR A 268 -39.50 22.32 15.53
C THR A 268 -40.77 23.11 15.31
N ASP A 269 -41.26 23.24 14.09
CA ASP A 269 -42.50 23.92 13.78
C ASP A 269 -43.72 23.19 14.36
N GLU A 270 -43.79 21.87 14.23
CA GLU A 270 -44.87 21.07 14.89
C GLU A 270 -44.82 21.19 16.41
N THR A 271 -43.62 21.29 17.00
CA THR A 271 -43.48 21.45 18.45
C THR A 271 -43.91 22.84 18.92
N ILE A 272 -43.64 23.88 18.14
CA ILE A 272 -44.10 25.25 18.42
C ILE A 272 -45.61 25.35 18.32
N ASP A 273 -46.22 24.78 17.30
CA ASP A 273 -47.68 24.75 17.12
C ASP A 273 -48.39 23.99 18.23
N ALA A 274 -47.80 22.85 18.67
CA ALA A 274 -48.35 22.07 19.78
C ALA A 274 -48.28 22.81 21.12
N ILE A 275 -47.20 23.60 21.38
CA ILE A 275 -47.07 24.45 22.57
C ILE A 275 -48.10 25.59 22.52
N GLY A 276 -48.29 26.22 21.34
CA GLY A 276 -49.29 27.27 21.16
C GLY A 276 -50.72 26.79 21.40
N GLU A 277 -51.07 25.55 21.01
CA GLU A 277 -52.37 24.94 21.29
C GLU A 277 -52.56 24.65 22.80
N ILE A 278 -51.49 24.24 23.48
CA ILE A 278 -51.52 24.01 24.94
C ILE A 278 -51.70 25.33 25.70
N ASP A 279 -51.03 26.39 25.35
CA ASP A 279 -51.19 27.71 25.99
C ASP A 279 -52.59 28.27 25.74
N ALA A 280 -53.18 28.10 24.55
CA ALA A 280 -54.54 28.49 24.25
C ALA A 280 -55.60 27.68 25.04
N MET A 281 -55.29 26.46 25.43
CA MET A 281 -56.19 25.65 26.32
C MET A 281 -56.12 26.11 27.77
N PHE A 282 -55.01 26.64 28.27
CA PHE A 282 -54.88 27.16 29.63
C PHE A 282 -55.56 28.52 29.77
N ASP A 283 -55.50 29.41 28.76
CA ASP A 283 -56.17 30.73 28.81
C ASP A 283 -57.69 30.64 28.80
N GLN A 284 -58.30 29.52 28.41
CA GLN A 284 -59.76 29.33 28.46
C GLN A 284 -60.30 28.88 29.83
N HIS A 285 -59.45 28.66 30.82
CA HIS A 285 -59.85 28.16 32.13
C HIS A 285 -59.81 29.23 33.27
N ASP A 286 -59.34 30.46 32.96
CA ASP A 286 -59.28 31.52 33.97
C ASP A 286 -60.50 32.49 33.99
N ASP A 287 -61.54 32.22 33.17
CA ASP A 287 -62.79 33.03 33.17
C ASP A 287 -63.99 32.28 33.81
N VAL A 288 -63.80 31.71 34.97
CA VAL A 288 -64.91 31.25 35.82
C VAL A 288 -64.59 31.59 37.28
N ASP A 289 -64.87 32.86 37.65
CA ASP A 289 -65.62 33.34 38.83
C ASP A 289 -65.60 34.90 38.92
#